data_c052b9e7165e434be37290bb28fd10f2
#
_entry.id   c052b9e7165e434be37290bb28fd10f2
#
_cell.length_a   1.000
_cell.length_b   1.000
_cell.length_c   1.000
_cell.angle_alpha   90.00
_cell.angle_beta   90.00
_cell.angle_gamma   90.00
#
_symmetry.space_group_name_H-M   'P 1'
#
loop_
_entity.id
_entity.type
_entity.pdbx_description
1 polymer ?
#
loop_
_entity_poly.entity_id
_entity_poly.type
_entity_poly.pdbx_seq_one_letter_code
_entity_poly.pdbx_strand_id
1 'polypeptide(L)'
;MAVEESKSGRKVVPQRDTLWLSGADAVNLAFGIAIHVVLTRAFLSDDYGTFVLLLDFFHVCVILIDLGLPTLIGRDGERLGKGLKLVLHRISRIQFQAAVAAMLVFPVIGWFLFVKGGDWGWFEVAILLCFSAVVQVITYAHRTALRAVGEARLEAFVRIADRGTVAILMVGFASGELLGFAVATAVGPLVALALALYLY
;
A
#
# COMPACT_ATOMS: atom_id res chain seq x y z
N MET A 1 11.33 50.89 11.63
CA MET A 1 10.53 49.70 11.85
C MET A 1 10.85 48.76 10.67
N ALA A 2 11.89 47.91 10.83
CA ALA A 2 12.36 47.02 9.77
C ALA A 2 11.55 45.74 9.82
N VAL A 3 10.88 45.44 8.73
CA VAL A 3 10.18 44.13 8.50
C VAL A 3 11.27 43.12 8.24
N GLU A 4 11.55 42.27 9.23
CA GLU A 4 12.36 41.07 9.04
C GLU A 4 11.62 40.11 8.11
N GLU A 5 12.03 40.08 6.86
CA GLU A 5 11.65 38.99 5.92
C GLU A 5 12.15 37.67 6.48
N SER A 6 11.24 36.94 7.11
CA SER A 6 11.45 35.52 7.46
C SER A 6 11.72 34.75 6.17
N LYS A 7 12.99 34.56 5.82
CA LYS A 7 13.42 33.63 4.81
C LYS A 7 12.97 32.22 5.27
N SER A 8 11.77 31.83 4.84
CA SER A 8 11.30 30.44 4.87
C SER A 8 12.32 29.59 4.09
N GLY A 9 13.27 29.05 4.82
CA GLY A 9 14.29 28.15 4.26
C GLY A 9 13.62 26.88 3.77
N ARG A 10 13.16 26.90 2.52
CA ARG A 10 12.76 25.69 1.79
C ARG A 10 14.00 24.80 1.74
N LYS A 11 14.10 23.82 2.65
CA LYS A 11 15.15 22.80 2.55
C LYS A 11 14.98 22.13 1.18
N VAL A 12 15.96 22.33 0.31
CA VAL A 12 16.06 21.60 -0.95
C VAL A 12 16.12 20.13 -0.57
N VAL A 13 15.13 19.37 -0.97
CA VAL A 13 15.11 17.91 -0.79
C VAL A 13 16.45 17.39 -1.36
N PRO A 14 17.27 16.70 -0.56
CA PRO A 14 18.57 16.27 -1.04
C PRO A 14 18.38 15.45 -2.33
N GLN A 15 19.13 15.75 -3.38
CA GLN A 15 19.05 15.03 -4.68
C GLN A 15 19.12 13.52 -4.48
N ARG A 16 19.84 13.09 -3.45
CA ARG A 16 19.98 11.71 -3.04
C ARG A 16 18.65 11.05 -2.63
N ASP A 17 17.78 11.76 -1.93
CA ASP A 17 16.48 11.23 -1.49
C ASP A 17 15.54 11.03 -2.67
N THR A 18 15.55 11.98 -3.61
CA THR A 18 14.82 11.87 -4.87
C THR A 18 15.28 10.65 -5.67
N LEU A 19 16.60 10.40 -5.75
CA LEU A 19 17.15 9.23 -6.47
C LEU A 19 16.70 7.91 -5.83
N TRP A 20 16.70 7.79 -4.50
CA TRP A 20 16.21 6.59 -3.82
C TRP A 20 14.74 6.31 -4.12
N LEU A 21 13.89 7.32 -4.03
CA LEU A 21 12.46 7.18 -4.27
C LEU A 21 12.16 6.86 -5.73
N SER A 22 12.79 7.57 -6.68
CA SER A 22 12.61 7.30 -8.12
C SER A 22 13.15 5.93 -8.52
N GLY A 23 14.27 5.49 -7.93
CA GLY A 23 14.79 4.14 -8.13
C GLY A 23 13.83 3.07 -7.61
N ALA A 24 13.25 3.27 -6.43
CA ALA A 24 12.25 2.36 -5.90
C ALA A 24 10.98 2.32 -6.77
N ASP A 25 10.54 3.46 -7.31
CA ASP A 25 9.38 3.51 -8.21
C ASP A 25 9.65 2.74 -9.52
N ALA A 26 10.86 2.84 -10.09
CA ALA A 26 11.25 2.08 -11.27
C ALA A 26 11.29 0.56 -11.00
N VAL A 27 11.84 0.15 -9.86
CA VAL A 27 11.86 -1.26 -9.45
C VAL A 27 10.44 -1.78 -9.21
N ASN A 28 9.58 -1.00 -8.57
CA ASN A 28 8.18 -1.37 -8.34
C ASN A 28 7.38 -1.50 -9.65
N LEU A 29 7.65 -0.65 -10.63
CA LEU A 29 7.06 -0.78 -11.97
C LEU A 29 7.48 -2.10 -12.62
N ALA A 30 8.76 -2.47 -12.53
CA ALA A 30 9.25 -3.74 -13.06
C ALA A 30 8.59 -4.95 -12.37
N PHE A 31 8.45 -4.92 -11.04
CA PHE A 31 7.69 -5.95 -10.30
C PHE A 31 6.21 -5.97 -10.71
N GLY A 32 5.57 -4.81 -10.88
CA GLY A 32 4.19 -4.72 -11.34
C GLY A 32 4.00 -5.41 -12.70
N ILE A 33 4.87 -5.14 -13.66
CA ILE A 33 4.85 -5.80 -14.98
C ILE A 33 5.04 -7.32 -14.81
N ALA A 34 6.02 -7.75 -14.01
CA ALA A 34 6.27 -9.18 -13.77
C ALA A 34 5.05 -9.88 -13.15
N ILE A 35 4.39 -9.26 -12.17
CA ILE A 35 3.16 -9.75 -11.55
C ILE A 35 2.07 -9.94 -12.60
N HIS A 36 1.81 -8.95 -13.45
CA HIS A 36 0.80 -9.06 -14.50
C HIS A 36 1.14 -10.15 -15.53
N VAL A 37 2.41 -10.31 -15.90
CA VAL A 37 2.84 -11.39 -16.80
C VAL A 37 2.61 -12.76 -16.17
N VAL A 38 2.86 -12.93 -14.88
CA VAL A 38 2.59 -14.20 -14.18
C VAL A 38 1.08 -14.46 -14.13
N LEU A 39 0.27 -13.48 -13.76
CA LEU A 39 -1.19 -13.60 -13.68
C LEU A 39 -1.82 -13.96 -15.04
N THR A 40 -1.39 -13.29 -16.13
CA THR A 40 -1.92 -13.56 -17.47
C THR A 40 -1.53 -14.94 -18.01
N ARG A 41 -0.46 -15.54 -17.49
CA ARG A 41 -0.05 -16.90 -17.87
C ARG A 41 -0.71 -17.97 -17.00
N ALA A 42 -1.06 -17.63 -15.76
CA ALA A 42 -1.63 -18.58 -14.80
C ALA A 42 -3.14 -18.69 -14.94
N PHE A 43 -3.83 -17.64 -15.35
CA PHE A 43 -5.29 -17.58 -15.39
C PHE A 43 -5.86 -17.62 -16.79
N LEU A 44 -7.09 -18.18 -16.91
CA LEU A 44 -7.95 -17.95 -18.06
C LEU A 44 -8.37 -16.46 -18.10
N SER A 45 -8.72 -16.00 -19.30
CA SER A 45 -9.08 -14.61 -19.55
C SER A 45 -10.12 -14.03 -18.57
N ASP A 46 -11.17 -14.82 -18.26
CA ASP A 46 -12.27 -14.37 -17.39
C ASP A 46 -11.86 -14.31 -15.92
N ASP A 47 -11.08 -15.26 -15.44
CA ASP A 47 -10.57 -15.29 -14.06
C ASP A 47 -9.56 -14.17 -13.83
N TYR A 48 -8.66 -13.94 -14.80
CA TYR A 48 -7.73 -12.81 -14.76
C TYR A 48 -8.49 -11.48 -14.68
N GLY A 49 -9.50 -11.31 -15.55
CA GLY A 49 -10.33 -10.10 -15.56
C GLY A 49 -11.02 -9.87 -14.21
N THR A 50 -11.64 -10.90 -13.63
CA THR A 50 -12.31 -10.83 -12.34
C THR A 50 -11.33 -10.50 -11.20
N PHE A 51 -10.15 -11.13 -11.19
CA PHE A 51 -9.11 -10.85 -10.18
C PHE A 51 -8.63 -9.41 -10.22
N VAL A 52 -8.33 -8.91 -11.42
CA VAL A 52 -7.84 -7.53 -11.60
C VAL A 52 -8.93 -6.51 -11.23
N LEU A 53 -10.18 -6.74 -11.63
CA LEU A 53 -11.31 -5.87 -11.27
C LEU A 53 -11.53 -5.80 -9.76
N LEU A 54 -11.45 -6.93 -9.06
CA LEU A 54 -11.52 -6.96 -7.60
C LEU A 54 -10.34 -6.20 -6.96
N LEU A 55 -9.13 -6.43 -7.46
CA LEU A 55 -7.93 -5.76 -6.98
C LEU A 55 -8.04 -4.24 -7.13
N ASP A 56 -8.43 -3.77 -8.32
CA ASP A 56 -8.59 -2.34 -8.61
C ASP A 56 -9.73 -1.72 -7.80
N PHE A 57 -10.85 -2.42 -7.65
CA PHE A 57 -11.96 -1.99 -6.80
C PHE A 57 -11.49 -1.74 -5.37
N PHE A 58 -10.74 -2.68 -4.76
CA PHE A 58 -10.24 -2.50 -3.41
C PHE A 58 -9.18 -1.39 -3.33
N HIS A 59 -8.35 -1.20 -4.35
CA HIS A 59 -7.43 -0.05 -4.40
C HIS A 59 -8.17 1.29 -4.43
N VAL A 60 -9.30 1.38 -5.13
CA VAL A 60 -10.15 2.58 -5.10
C VAL A 60 -10.80 2.76 -3.72
N CYS A 61 -11.28 1.68 -3.10
CA CYS A 61 -11.84 1.73 -1.75
C CYS A 61 -10.82 2.19 -0.70
N VAL A 62 -9.54 1.86 -0.88
CA VAL A 62 -8.43 2.32 -0.04
C VAL A 62 -8.33 3.84 0.00
N ILE A 63 -8.57 4.53 -1.11
CA ILE A 63 -8.54 5.99 -1.16
C ILE A 63 -9.59 6.58 -0.21
N LEU A 64 -10.74 5.92 -0.05
CA LEU A 64 -11.78 6.32 0.89
C LEU A 64 -11.36 6.12 2.36
N ILE A 65 -10.58 5.08 2.64
CA ILE A 65 -10.07 4.80 4.00
C ILE A 65 -8.90 5.72 4.34
N ASP A 66 -8.09 6.07 3.35
CA ASP A 66 -6.89 6.92 3.52
C ASP A 66 -7.25 8.33 3.99
N LEU A 67 -8.39 8.88 3.54
CA LEU A 67 -8.89 10.22 3.90
C LEU A 67 -7.85 11.34 3.73
N GLY A 68 -6.77 11.10 3.00
CA GLY A 68 -5.66 12.03 2.84
C GLY A 68 -4.84 12.29 4.12
N LEU A 69 -5.05 11.52 5.19
CA LEU A 69 -4.36 11.70 6.47
C LEU A 69 -2.83 11.55 6.37
N PRO A 70 -2.26 10.58 5.61
CA PRO A 70 -0.82 10.50 5.40
C PRO A 70 -0.23 11.73 4.71
N THR A 71 -1.00 12.41 3.87
CA THR A 71 -0.55 13.65 3.23
C THR A 71 -0.27 14.76 4.26
N LEU A 72 -1.04 14.80 5.35
CA LEU A 72 -0.79 15.72 6.48
C LEU A 72 0.53 15.40 7.16
N ILE A 73 0.85 14.11 7.34
CA ILE A 73 2.15 13.68 7.88
C ILE A 73 3.29 14.16 6.97
N GLY A 74 3.16 13.98 5.66
CA GLY A 74 4.18 14.40 4.69
C GLY A 74 4.39 15.91 4.68
N ARG A 75 3.31 16.70 4.85
CA ARG A 75 3.39 18.16 4.84
C ARG A 75 3.93 18.77 6.13
N ASP A 76 3.44 18.28 7.26
CA ASP A 76 3.66 18.91 8.56
C ASP A 76 4.64 18.11 9.45
N GLY A 77 5.05 16.90 9.02
CA GLY A 77 5.85 15.98 9.83
C GLY A 77 7.20 16.51 10.30
N GLU A 78 7.90 17.27 9.44
CA GLU A 78 9.16 17.96 9.86
C GLU A 78 8.94 18.94 11.02
N ARG A 79 7.80 19.65 11.02
CA ARG A 79 7.48 20.64 12.06
C ARG A 79 7.06 20.00 13.37
N LEU A 80 6.49 18.80 13.30
CA LEU A 80 5.98 18.09 14.47
C LEU A 80 7.08 17.50 15.36
N GLY A 81 8.27 17.22 14.81
CA GLY A 81 9.40 16.69 15.58
C GLY A 81 8.99 15.51 16.48
N LYS A 82 9.18 15.66 17.79
CA LYS A 82 8.78 14.61 18.78
C LYS A 82 7.28 14.33 18.82
N GLY A 83 6.43 15.26 18.36
CA GLY A 83 4.99 15.08 18.27
C GLY A 83 4.54 14.15 17.14
N LEU A 84 5.41 13.86 16.16
CA LEU A 84 5.09 13.05 14.99
C LEU A 84 4.59 11.65 15.38
N LYS A 85 5.21 11.01 16.39
CA LYS A 85 4.76 9.69 16.89
C LYS A 85 3.32 9.69 17.39
N LEU A 86 2.94 10.73 18.11
CA LEU A 86 1.58 10.86 18.63
C LEU A 86 0.55 11.05 17.50
N VAL A 87 0.90 11.89 16.52
CA VAL A 87 0.05 12.14 15.35
C VAL A 87 -0.08 10.88 14.51
N LEU A 88 1.02 10.18 14.24
CA LEU A 88 1.02 8.92 13.52
C LEU A 88 0.13 7.87 14.23
N HIS A 89 0.26 7.73 15.56
CA HIS A 89 -0.57 6.81 16.32
C HIS A 89 -2.07 7.13 16.21
N ARG A 90 -2.43 8.41 16.27
CA ARG A 90 -3.83 8.86 16.10
C ARG A 90 -4.35 8.55 14.69
N ILE A 91 -3.57 8.85 13.67
CA ILE A 91 -3.91 8.57 12.26
C ILE A 91 -4.08 7.06 12.06
N SER A 92 -3.11 6.25 12.49
CA SER A 92 -3.18 4.79 12.38
C SER A 92 -4.40 4.21 13.09
N ARG A 93 -4.80 4.78 14.25
CA ARG A 93 -6.01 4.36 14.96
C ARG A 93 -7.28 4.66 14.17
N ILE A 94 -7.39 5.86 13.57
CA ILE A 94 -8.54 6.23 12.74
C ILE A 94 -8.60 5.34 11.50
N GLN A 95 -7.47 5.14 10.82
CA GLN A 95 -7.38 4.27 9.66
C GLN A 95 -7.73 2.82 10.01
N PHE A 96 -7.29 2.32 11.17
CA PHE A 96 -7.64 0.98 11.64
C PHE A 96 -9.13 0.83 11.87
N GLN A 97 -9.79 1.82 12.49
CA GLN A 97 -11.25 1.79 12.69
C GLN A 97 -12.01 1.80 11.36
N ALA A 98 -11.58 2.66 10.41
CA ALA A 98 -12.14 2.69 9.06
C ALA A 98 -11.89 1.37 8.31
N ALA A 99 -10.71 0.78 8.49
CA ALA A 99 -10.31 -0.49 7.92
C ALA A 99 -11.18 -1.65 8.40
N VAL A 100 -11.51 -1.71 9.69
CA VAL A 100 -12.41 -2.73 10.25
C VAL A 100 -13.81 -2.60 9.62
N ALA A 101 -14.34 -1.39 9.50
CA ALA A 101 -15.62 -1.15 8.84
C ALA A 101 -15.58 -1.56 7.35
N ALA A 102 -14.48 -1.23 6.66
CA ALA A 102 -14.28 -1.58 5.26
C ALA A 102 -14.21 -3.10 5.03
N MET A 103 -13.53 -3.83 5.92
CA MET A 103 -13.43 -5.29 5.85
C MET A 103 -14.79 -5.99 6.01
N LEU A 104 -15.76 -5.37 6.68
CA LEU A 104 -17.10 -5.93 6.82
C LEU A 104 -17.98 -5.70 5.58
N VAL A 105 -17.73 -4.62 4.85
CA VAL A 105 -18.63 -4.16 3.78
C VAL A 105 -18.06 -4.42 2.39
N PHE A 106 -16.82 -4.04 2.14
CA PHE A 106 -16.26 -4.05 0.78
C PHE A 106 -16.06 -5.43 0.16
N PRO A 107 -15.66 -6.51 0.89
CA PRO A 107 -15.58 -7.83 0.27
C PRO A 107 -16.92 -8.31 -0.25
N VAL A 108 -18.01 -8.05 0.48
CA VAL A 108 -19.38 -8.43 0.08
C VAL A 108 -19.79 -7.65 -1.18
N ILE A 109 -19.53 -6.35 -1.20
CA ILE A 109 -19.83 -5.50 -2.37
C ILE A 109 -19.00 -5.95 -3.59
N GLY A 110 -17.68 -6.12 -3.44
CA GLY A 110 -16.80 -6.53 -4.52
C GLY A 110 -17.19 -7.89 -5.09
N TRP A 111 -17.45 -8.87 -4.21
CA TRP A 111 -17.91 -10.19 -4.63
C TRP A 111 -19.23 -10.12 -5.41
N PHE A 112 -20.22 -9.39 -4.89
CA PHE A 112 -21.52 -9.24 -5.52
C PHE A 112 -21.45 -8.55 -6.88
N LEU A 113 -20.59 -7.52 -7.03
CA LEU A 113 -20.49 -6.74 -8.27
C LEU A 113 -19.71 -7.45 -9.38
N PHE A 114 -18.67 -8.20 -9.03
CA PHE A 114 -17.69 -8.67 -10.02
C PHE A 114 -17.69 -10.20 -10.22
N VAL A 115 -18.20 -10.96 -9.25
CA VAL A 115 -18.21 -12.42 -9.36
C VAL A 115 -19.50 -12.92 -9.98
N LYS A 116 -19.39 -13.43 -11.21
CA LYS A 116 -20.53 -14.03 -11.92
C LYS A 116 -20.87 -15.39 -11.31
N GLY A 117 -22.19 -15.61 -11.08
CA GLY A 117 -22.68 -16.92 -10.62
C GLY A 117 -22.55 -17.18 -9.11
N GLY A 118 -22.00 -16.24 -8.34
CA GLY A 118 -21.97 -16.37 -6.88
C GLY A 118 -21.01 -17.44 -6.35
N ASP A 119 -19.89 -17.67 -7.03
CA ASP A 119 -18.86 -18.63 -6.61
C ASP A 119 -18.23 -18.19 -5.28
N TRP A 120 -18.35 -19.04 -4.27
CA TRP A 120 -17.83 -18.78 -2.92
C TRP A 120 -16.30 -18.79 -2.85
N GLY A 121 -15.59 -19.47 -3.74
CA GLY A 121 -14.13 -19.40 -3.81
C GLY A 121 -13.62 -17.98 -4.07
N TRP A 122 -14.36 -17.22 -4.87
CA TRP A 122 -14.06 -15.81 -5.11
C TRP A 122 -14.35 -14.89 -3.93
N PHE A 123 -15.21 -15.29 -2.99
CA PHE A 123 -15.45 -14.51 -1.77
C PHE A 123 -14.23 -14.52 -0.85
N GLU A 124 -13.55 -15.66 -0.71
CA GLU A 124 -12.29 -15.75 0.03
C GLU A 124 -11.21 -14.89 -0.60
N VAL A 125 -11.11 -14.89 -1.92
CA VAL A 125 -10.20 -14.01 -2.69
C VAL A 125 -10.53 -12.53 -2.42
N ALA A 126 -11.81 -12.15 -2.47
CA ALA A 126 -12.23 -10.78 -2.19
C ALA A 126 -11.86 -10.33 -0.77
N ILE A 127 -12.00 -11.21 0.23
CA ILE A 127 -11.57 -10.91 1.61
C ILE A 127 -10.06 -10.66 1.67
N LEU A 128 -9.25 -11.52 1.06
CA LEU A 128 -7.79 -11.40 1.07
C LEU A 128 -7.31 -10.14 0.34
N LEU A 129 -7.89 -9.83 -0.82
CA LEU A 129 -7.55 -8.63 -1.58
C LEU A 129 -7.97 -7.35 -0.82
N CYS A 130 -9.14 -7.35 -0.20
CA CYS A 130 -9.57 -6.24 0.66
C CYS A 130 -8.62 -6.07 1.86
N PHE A 131 -8.25 -7.18 2.51
CA PHE A 131 -7.29 -7.17 3.61
C PHE A 131 -5.94 -6.59 3.17
N SER A 132 -5.42 -7.02 2.01
CA SER A 132 -4.21 -6.47 1.41
C SER A 132 -4.29 -4.95 1.25
N ALA A 133 -5.39 -4.46 0.69
CA ALA A 133 -5.63 -3.04 0.47
C ALA A 133 -5.65 -2.25 1.78
N VAL A 134 -6.32 -2.77 2.81
CA VAL A 134 -6.38 -2.16 4.15
C VAL A 134 -5.00 -2.07 4.80
N VAL A 135 -4.20 -3.16 4.73
CA VAL A 135 -2.83 -3.16 5.26
C VAL A 135 -1.95 -2.14 4.53
N GLN A 136 -2.15 -1.96 3.22
CA GLN A 136 -1.43 -0.95 2.43
C GLN A 136 -1.69 0.48 2.93
N VAL A 137 -2.92 0.84 3.34
CA VAL A 137 -3.22 2.17 3.89
C VAL A 137 -2.41 2.44 5.14
N ILE A 138 -2.41 1.49 6.08
CA ILE A 138 -1.67 1.61 7.34
C ILE A 138 -0.18 1.71 7.06
N THR A 139 0.33 0.87 6.16
CA THR A 139 1.74 0.90 5.72
C THR A 139 2.11 2.24 5.10
N TYR A 140 1.21 2.83 4.31
CA TYR A 140 1.45 4.11 3.65
C TYR A 140 1.64 5.26 4.65
N ALA A 141 0.86 5.29 5.74
CA ALA A 141 1.03 6.28 6.80
C ALA A 141 2.43 6.18 7.46
N HIS A 142 2.89 4.97 7.78
CA HIS A 142 4.21 4.75 8.37
C HIS A 142 5.34 5.08 7.40
N ARG A 143 5.21 4.72 6.13
CA ARG A 143 6.19 5.10 5.08
C ARG A 143 6.30 6.61 4.92
N THR A 144 5.17 7.31 4.93
CA THR A 144 5.15 8.79 4.85
C THR A 144 5.81 9.40 6.08
N ALA A 145 5.65 8.79 7.26
CA ALA A 145 6.35 9.22 8.48
C ALA A 145 7.87 9.02 8.37
N LEU A 146 8.37 7.91 7.81
CA LEU A 146 9.79 7.70 7.53
C LEU A 146 10.35 8.80 6.62
N ARG A 147 9.61 9.18 5.57
CA ARG A 147 9.99 10.29 4.69
C ARG A 147 10.04 11.62 5.43
N ALA A 148 9.06 11.87 6.31
CA ALA A 148 8.97 13.12 7.07
C ALA A 148 10.13 13.31 8.07
N VAL A 149 10.74 12.20 8.54
CA VAL A 149 11.97 12.27 9.36
C VAL A 149 13.27 12.27 8.56
N GLY A 150 13.19 12.29 7.21
CA GLY A 150 14.36 12.34 6.33
C GLY A 150 14.94 10.97 5.96
N GLU A 151 14.25 9.87 6.25
CA GLU A 151 14.70 8.51 6.00
C GLU A 151 14.12 7.95 4.68
N ALA A 152 14.30 8.70 3.59
CA ALA A 152 13.79 8.33 2.27
C ALA A 152 14.33 6.96 1.76
N ARG A 153 15.57 6.61 2.17
CA ARG A 153 16.15 5.30 1.84
C ARG A 153 15.37 4.15 2.48
N LEU A 154 14.97 4.28 3.73
CA LEU A 154 14.21 3.25 4.43
C LEU A 154 12.81 3.12 3.84
N GLU A 155 12.17 4.25 3.49
CA GLU A 155 10.90 4.22 2.76
C GLU A 155 11.02 3.48 1.42
N ALA A 156 12.07 3.76 0.63
CA ALA A 156 12.33 3.10 -0.63
C ALA A 156 12.48 1.59 -0.44
N PHE A 157 13.20 1.16 0.60
CA PHE A 157 13.38 -0.25 0.92
C PHE A 157 12.06 -0.95 1.28
N VAL A 158 11.21 -0.32 2.10
CA VAL A 158 9.89 -0.86 2.46
C VAL A 158 9.01 -1.03 1.22
N ARG A 159 9.06 -0.07 0.28
CA ARG A 159 8.33 -0.16 -1.00
C ARG A 159 8.78 -1.34 -1.86
N ILE A 160 10.09 -1.53 -1.98
CA ILE A 160 10.66 -2.63 -2.78
C ILE A 160 10.33 -3.97 -2.12
N ALA A 161 10.40 -4.05 -0.78
CA ALA A 161 10.07 -5.26 -0.04
C ALA A 161 8.59 -5.65 -0.23
N ASP A 162 7.66 -4.70 -0.23
CA ASP A 162 6.24 -4.94 -0.50
C ASP A 162 6.04 -5.65 -1.85
N ARG A 163 6.37 -4.98 -2.93
CA ARG A 163 6.14 -5.49 -4.30
C ARG A 163 7.04 -6.68 -4.65
N GLY A 164 8.27 -6.68 -4.15
CA GLY A 164 9.20 -7.79 -4.34
C GLY A 164 8.69 -9.08 -3.69
N THR A 165 8.15 -9.01 -2.47
CA THR A 165 7.55 -10.17 -1.79
C THR A 165 6.35 -10.71 -2.58
N VAL A 166 5.44 -9.83 -3.04
CA VAL A 166 4.31 -10.24 -3.89
C VAL A 166 4.82 -10.94 -5.14
N ALA A 167 5.78 -10.35 -5.87
CA ALA A 167 6.29 -10.91 -7.11
C ALA A 167 6.94 -12.30 -6.90
N ILE A 168 7.77 -12.45 -5.87
CA ILE A 168 8.43 -13.72 -5.54
C ILE A 168 7.38 -14.81 -5.20
N LEU A 169 6.42 -14.48 -4.36
CA LEU A 169 5.38 -15.44 -3.96
C LEU A 169 4.48 -15.80 -5.15
N MET A 170 4.12 -14.86 -6.01
CA MET A 170 3.33 -15.15 -7.20
C MET A 170 4.04 -16.07 -8.17
N VAL A 171 5.36 -15.94 -8.34
CA VAL A 171 6.14 -16.90 -9.12
C VAL A 171 6.13 -18.29 -8.47
N GLY A 172 6.22 -18.35 -7.12
CA GLY A 172 6.12 -19.60 -6.37
C GLY A 172 4.76 -20.29 -6.51
N PHE A 173 3.68 -19.53 -6.66
CA PHE A 173 2.31 -20.02 -6.86
C PHE A 173 1.89 -20.11 -8.34
N ALA A 174 2.80 -19.91 -9.29
CA ALA A 174 2.47 -19.86 -10.73
C ALA A 174 1.78 -21.11 -11.29
N SER A 175 1.92 -22.27 -10.62
CA SER A 175 1.19 -23.52 -10.92
C SER A 175 -0.02 -23.74 -10.01
N GLY A 176 -0.38 -22.75 -9.20
CA GLY A 176 -1.28 -22.90 -8.09
C GLY A 176 -2.68 -22.35 -8.32
N GLU A 177 -3.47 -22.46 -7.29
CA GLU A 177 -4.84 -22.03 -7.23
C GLU A 177 -4.97 -20.51 -7.08
N LEU A 178 -6.10 -19.96 -7.49
CA LEU A 178 -6.48 -18.56 -7.38
C LEU A 178 -6.24 -17.98 -5.96
N LEU A 179 -6.54 -18.78 -4.95
CA LEU A 179 -6.32 -18.41 -3.54
C LEU A 179 -4.84 -18.15 -3.22
N GLY A 180 -3.91 -18.90 -3.82
CA GLY A 180 -2.47 -18.69 -3.64
C GLY A 180 -2.02 -17.31 -4.10
N PHE A 181 -2.57 -16.81 -5.22
CA PHE A 181 -2.27 -15.46 -5.71
C PHE A 181 -2.85 -14.38 -4.81
N ALA A 182 -4.05 -14.59 -4.25
CA ALA A 182 -4.64 -13.67 -3.29
C ALA A 182 -3.84 -13.63 -1.98
N VAL A 183 -3.36 -14.77 -1.49
CA VAL A 183 -2.45 -14.87 -0.34
C VAL A 183 -1.14 -14.14 -0.62
N ALA A 184 -0.51 -14.33 -1.79
CA ALA A 184 0.70 -13.63 -2.17
C ALA A 184 0.50 -12.11 -2.14
N THR A 185 -0.64 -11.63 -2.66
CA THR A 185 -1.00 -10.21 -2.65
C THR A 185 -1.18 -9.67 -1.23
N ALA A 186 -1.67 -10.48 -0.29
CA ALA A 186 -1.87 -10.07 1.11
C ALA A 186 -0.57 -10.09 1.94
N VAL A 187 0.35 -11.01 1.65
CA VAL A 187 1.60 -11.16 2.41
C VAL A 187 2.56 -10.00 2.15
N GLY A 188 2.65 -9.48 0.92
CA GLY A 188 3.54 -8.36 0.59
C GLY A 188 3.35 -7.14 1.49
N PRO A 189 2.14 -6.57 1.57
CA PRO A 189 1.84 -5.45 2.46
C PRO A 189 2.07 -5.75 3.95
N LEU A 190 1.85 -7.00 4.40
CA LEU A 190 2.15 -7.39 5.78
C LEU A 190 3.65 -7.34 6.08
N VAL A 191 4.48 -7.84 5.18
CA VAL A 191 5.95 -7.75 5.29
C VAL A 191 6.37 -6.28 5.29
N ALA A 192 5.81 -5.47 4.41
CA ALA A 192 6.08 -4.04 4.34
C ALA A 192 5.66 -3.30 5.62
N LEU A 193 4.50 -3.64 6.19
CA LEU A 193 4.04 -3.07 7.46
C LEU A 193 4.97 -3.46 8.61
N ALA A 194 5.32 -4.74 8.72
CA ALA A 194 6.24 -5.22 9.75
C ALA A 194 7.60 -4.50 9.67
N LEU A 195 8.15 -4.35 8.46
CA LEU A 195 9.37 -3.59 8.24
C LEU A 195 9.21 -2.11 8.61
N ALA A 196 8.12 -1.47 8.19
CA ALA A 196 7.88 -0.06 8.49
C ALA A 196 7.75 0.19 10.00
N LEU A 197 7.10 -0.72 10.74
CA LEU A 197 7.00 -0.67 12.19
C LEU A 197 8.33 -0.91 12.90
N TYR A 198 9.16 -1.81 12.37
CA TYR A 198 10.48 -2.10 12.92
C TYR A 198 11.47 -0.94 12.72
N LEU A 199 11.39 -0.27 11.58
CA LEU A 199 12.31 0.81 11.21
C LEU A 199 11.94 2.18 11.78
N TYR A 200 10.69 2.36 12.28
CA TYR A 200 10.18 3.60 12.86
C TYR A 200 10.26 3.60 14.38
#